data_26e228f95237e1b99ef83cd705e2cc79
#
_entry.id   26e228f95237e1b99ef83cd705e2cc79
#
_cell.length_a   1.000
_cell.length_b   1.000
_cell.length_c   1.000
_cell.angle_alpha   90.00
_cell.angle_beta   90.00
_cell.angle_gamma   90.00
#
_symmetry.space_group_name_H-M   'P 1'
#
loop_
_entity.id
_entity.type
_entity.pdbx_description
1 polymer ?
#
loop_
_entity_poly.entity_id
_entity_poly.type
_entity_poly.pdbx_seq_one_letter_code
_entity_poly.pdbx_strand_id
1 'polypeptide(L)'
;MKVVILMENSTCRDTVACAHGLSMYIETDKHKILFDMGPDAQFIDNAKALGVDLTQVDIAFLSHAHNDHCGGLEAFLKLNDRAKVYMQKAVWGQYYVVTPSKCAYIGMDAVLKNYEDRFVLCDGVQKLDEELTVFSAVPGRELWSGANDTLREKIGEDYPRDAFRHEQDLLVTENGKTALFAGCAHCGIVNILKSAEDVLGRAPDAVFAGFHLYNPSLGKSEPDELVDAVGEKLRGDKVAHYFTGHCTGKEAYARLKAKLGERLGEMPAGSDFTV
;
A
#
# COMPACT_ATOMS: atom_id res chain seq x y z
N MET A 1 7.34 12.20 11.96
CA MET A 1 6.06 12.14 11.21
C MET A 1 5.02 11.37 11.99
N LYS A 2 3.74 11.70 11.81
CA LYS A 2 2.61 10.97 12.39
C LYS A 2 1.93 10.15 11.30
N VAL A 3 1.57 8.89 11.61
CA VAL A 3 0.84 8.00 10.69
C VAL A 3 -0.44 7.54 11.40
N VAL A 4 -1.60 7.65 10.75
CA VAL A 4 -2.90 7.20 11.27
C VAL A 4 -3.51 6.23 10.25
N ILE A 5 -3.87 5.03 10.70
CA ILE A 5 -4.50 4.02 9.84
C ILE A 5 -6.00 4.28 9.79
N LEU A 6 -6.48 4.70 8.61
CA LEU A 6 -7.88 5.06 8.39
C LEU A 6 -8.74 3.85 7.97
N MET A 7 -8.15 2.90 7.23
CA MET A 7 -8.81 1.67 6.79
C MET A 7 -7.81 0.53 6.77
N GLU A 8 -8.23 -0.63 7.30
CA GLU A 8 -7.52 -1.90 7.26
C GLU A 8 -8.54 -3.02 7.49
N ASN A 9 -8.14 -4.30 7.31
CA ASN A 9 -9.02 -5.48 7.45
C ASN A 9 -9.50 -5.73 8.89
N SER A 10 -8.88 -5.10 9.86
CA SER A 10 -9.19 -5.16 11.30
C SER A 10 -9.26 -3.76 11.90
N THR A 11 -9.83 -3.62 13.08
CA THR A 11 -9.86 -2.35 13.80
C THR A 11 -9.47 -2.54 15.27
N CYS A 12 -8.85 -1.52 15.84
CA CYS A 12 -8.55 -1.47 17.28
C CYS A 12 -9.47 -0.51 18.06
N ARG A 13 -10.52 0.06 17.39
CA ARG A 13 -11.46 1.00 18.04
C ARG A 13 -12.89 0.72 17.57
N ASP A 14 -13.83 0.62 18.50
CA ASP A 14 -15.24 0.37 18.22
C ASP A 14 -15.90 1.45 17.33
N THR A 15 -15.36 2.67 17.31
CA THR A 15 -15.85 3.80 16.52
C THR A 15 -15.27 3.86 15.12
N VAL A 16 -14.39 2.94 14.74
CA VAL A 16 -13.70 2.88 13.46
C VAL A 16 -14.05 1.58 12.76
N ALA A 17 -14.61 1.71 11.57
CA ALA A 17 -14.95 0.55 10.74
C ALA A 17 -13.71 -0.07 10.11
N CYS A 18 -13.77 -1.35 9.78
CA CYS A 18 -12.77 -2.08 9.02
C CYS A 18 -13.38 -2.74 7.78
N ALA A 19 -12.61 -2.83 6.72
CA ALA A 19 -12.98 -3.52 5.49
C ALA A 19 -11.72 -4.04 4.80
N HIS A 20 -11.87 -4.95 3.83
CA HIS A 20 -10.74 -5.38 3.02
C HIS A 20 -10.24 -4.20 2.17
N GLY A 21 -9.10 -3.66 2.52
CA GLY A 21 -8.49 -2.51 1.87
C GLY A 21 -7.53 -1.75 2.80
N LEU A 22 -6.87 -0.75 2.27
CA LEU A 22 -5.91 0.05 3.01
C LEU A 22 -6.11 1.54 2.75
N SER A 23 -6.03 2.35 3.83
CA SER A 23 -5.91 3.80 3.75
C SER A 23 -5.15 4.32 4.95
N MET A 24 -4.18 5.18 4.72
CA MET A 24 -3.34 5.78 5.75
C MET A 24 -3.30 7.30 5.59
N TYR A 25 -3.37 8.02 6.70
CA TYR A 25 -3.08 9.45 6.76
C TYR A 25 -1.68 9.64 7.35
N ILE A 26 -0.85 10.44 6.67
CA ILE A 26 0.52 10.72 7.06
C ILE A 26 0.66 12.24 7.20
N GLU A 27 1.19 12.69 8.33
CA GLU A 27 1.41 14.11 8.59
C GLU A 27 2.87 14.37 8.95
N THR A 28 3.49 15.27 8.21
CA THR A 28 4.81 15.82 8.45
C THR A 28 4.70 17.31 8.76
N ASP A 29 5.83 17.96 9.03
CA ASP A 29 5.87 19.42 9.21
C ASP A 29 5.41 20.18 7.96
N LYS A 30 5.57 19.58 6.75
CA LYS A 30 5.25 20.25 5.46
C LYS A 30 3.99 19.71 4.80
N HIS A 31 3.66 18.43 4.98
CA HIS A 31 2.63 17.74 4.20
C HIS A 31 1.59 17.03 5.06
N LYS A 32 0.37 17.01 4.52
CA LYS A 32 -0.72 16.14 4.93
C LYS A 32 -1.06 15.22 3.77
N ILE A 33 -0.66 13.97 3.90
CA ILE A 33 -0.71 13.00 2.81
C ILE A 33 -1.80 11.97 3.09
N LEU A 34 -2.61 11.68 2.09
CA LEU A 34 -3.51 10.51 2.10
C LEU A 34 -2.88 9.42 1.22
N PHE A 35 -2.48 8.32 1.82
CA PHE A 35 -1.92 7.15 1.13
C PHE A 35 -3.01 6.08 1.02
N ASP A 36 -3.43 5.75 -0.19
CA ASP A 36 -4.57 4.90 -0.54
C ASP A 36 -5.91 5.34 0.09
N MET A 37 -7.02 4.91 -0.47
CA MET A 37 -8.38 5.37 -0.13
C MET A 37 -9.33 4.23 0.21
N GLY A 38 -8.80 3.02 0.43
CA GLY A 38 -9.62 1.86 0.76
C GLY A 38 -10.58 1.43 -0.36
N PRO A 39 -11.53 0.54 -0.05
CA PRO A 39 -12.48 -0.01 -1.02
C PRO A 39 -13.63 0.95 -1.38
N ASP A 40 -13.94 1.91 -0.51
CA ASP A 40 -15.06 2.83 -0.64
C ASP A 40 -14.90 4.08 0.24
N ALA A 41 -15.96 4.88 0.39
CA ALA A 41 -15.95 6.14 1.15
C ALA A 41 -15.84 5.97 2.68
N GLN A 42 -15.87 4.77 3.23
CA GLN A 42 -15.94 4.52 4.69
C GLN A 42 -14.71 5.06 5.43
N PHE A 43 -13.53 5.12 4.78
CA PHE A 43 -12.32 5.71 5.37
C PHE A 43 -12.51 7.20 5.73
N ILE A 44 -13.43 7.92 5.07
CA ILE A 44 -13.74 9.33 5.36
C ILE A 44 -14.44 9.46 6.73
N ASP A 45 -15.37 8.55 7.03
CA ASP A 45 -16.04 8.54 8.34
C ASP A 45 -15.07 8.11 9.43
N ASN A 46 -14.18 7.17 9.14
CA ASN A 46 -13.10 6.78 10.05
C ASN A 46 -12.15 7.96 10.32
N ALA A 47 -11.77 8.73 9.29
CA ALA A 47 -10.94 9.93 9.45
C ALA A 47 -11.61 10.93 10.41
N LYS A 48 -12.90 11.20 10.24
CA LYS A 48 -13.67 12.09 11.15
C LYS A 48 -13.67 11.55 12.58
N ALA A 49 -13.91 10.25 12.78
CA ALA A 49 -13.90 9.62 14.10
C ALA A 49 -12.53 9.69 14.78
N LEU A 50 -11.44 9.75 13.99
CA LEU A 50 -10.07 9.85 14.45
C LEU A 50 -9.55 11.30 14.54
N GLY A 51 -10.40 12.29 14.23
CA GLY A 51 -10.02 13.71 14.27
C GLY A 51 -9.11 14.14 13.12
N VAL A 52 -9.08 13.40 12.01
CA VAL A 52 -8.33 13.72 10.80
C VAL A 52 -9.23 14.48 9.82
N ASP A 53 -8.82 15.69 9.47
CA ASP A 53 -9.52 16.54 8.47
C ASP A 53 -8.93 16.31 7.07
N LEU A 54 -9.59 15.46 6.28
CA LEU A 54 -9.16 15.13 4.92
C LEU A 54 -9.28 16.31 3.92
N THR A 55 -10.01 17.39 4.27
CA THR A 55 -10.05 18.59 3.42
C THR A 55 -8.71 19.35 3.44
N GLN A 56 -7.87 19.09 4.45
CA GLN A 56 -6.55 19.70 4.59
C GLN A 56 -5.43 18.92 3.91
N VAL A 57 -5.72 17.71 3.39
CA VAL A 57 -4.76 16.94 2.63
C VAL A 57 -4.30 17.73 1.39
N ASP A 58 -2.99 17.82 1.20
CA ASP A 58 -2.36 18.51 0.06
C ASP A 58 -1.85 17.52 -1.00
N ILE A 59 -1.52 16.31 -0.59
CA ILE A 59 -1.08 15.23 -1.47
C ILE A 59 -1.89 13.95 -1.20
N ALA A 60 -2.45 13.37 -2.24
CA ALA A 60 -2.92 12.00 -2.22
C ALA A 60 -1.97 11.11 -3.02
N PHE A 61 -1.74 9.91 -2.56
CA PHE A 61 -0.85 8.94 -3.18
C PHE A 61 -1.59 7.61 -3.37
N LEU A 62 -1.55 7.07 -4.57
CA LEU A 62 -2.11 5.77 -4.87
C LEU A 62 -0.97 4.78 -5.09
N SER A 63 -0.90 3.77 -4.25
CA SER A 63 0.15 2.74 -4.31
C SER A 63 0.02 1.86 -5.56
N HIS A 64 -1.19 1.48 -5.93
CA HIS A 64 -1.49 0.67 -7.10
C HIS A 64 -2.98 0.71 -7.45
N ALA A 65 -3.36 0.12 -8.59
CA ALA A 65 -4.68 0.30 -9.19
C ALA A 65 -5.77 -0.67 -8.70
N HIS A 66 -5.56 -1.46 -7.64
CA HIS A 66 -6.60 -2.37 -7.16
C HIS A 66 -7.68 -1.61 -6.38
N ASN A 67 -8.93 -2.05 -6.53
CA ASN A 67 -10.11 -1.35 -6.02
C ASN A 67 -10.20 -1.28 -4.49
N ASP A 68 -9.53 -2.15 -3.77
CA ASP A 68 -9.40 -2.10 -2.31
C ASP A 68 -8.41 -1.04 -1.80
N HIS A 69 -7.73 -0.34 -2.74
CA HIS A 69 -6.86 0.81 -2.49
C HIS A 69 -7.36 2.10 -3.16
N CYS A 70 -8.02 1.98 -4.32
CA CYS A 70 -8.51 3.15 -5.08
C CYS A 70 -10.02 3.34 -5.06
N GLY A 71 -10.79 2.43 -4.44
CA GLY A 71 -12.26 2.46 -4.50
C GLY A 71 -12.88 3.71 -3.86
N GLY A 72 -12.24 4.27 -2.82
CA GLY A 72 -12.67 5.50 -2.17
C GLY A 72 -12.18 6.79 -2.86
N LEU A 73 -11.38 6.71 -3.93
CA LEU A 73 -10.73 7.87 -4.54
C LEU A 73 -11.73 8.92 -5.05
N GLU A 74 -12.82 8.52 -5.70
CA GLU A 74 -13.84 9.48 -6.16
C GLU A 74 -14.47 10.25 -4.99
N ALA A 75 -14.77 9.55 -3.89
CA ALA A 75 -15.32 10.19 -2.70
C ALA A 75 -14.34 11.20 -2.08
N PHE A 76 -13.05 10.88 -2.07
CA PHE A 76 -12.01 11.82 -1.65
C PHE A 76 -11.94 13.04 -2.57
N LEU A 77 -11.95 12.87 -3.89
CA LEU A 77 -11.87 13.96 -4.86
C LEU A 77 -13.09 14.91 -4.79
N LYS A 78 -14.26 14.38 -4.41
CA LYS A 78 -15.45 15.19 -4.15
C LYS A 78 -15.38 15.99 -2.83
N LEU A 79 -14.68 15.43 -1.83
CA LEU A 79 -14.49 16.05 -0.51
C LEU A 79 -13.38 17.10 -0.51
N ASN A 80 -12.28 16.79 -1.19
CA ASN A 80 -11.06 17.61 -1.22
C ASN A 80 -10.85 18.14 -2.64
N ASP A 81 -10.83 19.47 -2.80
CA ASP A 81 -10.72 20.14 -4.10
C ASP A 81 -9.29 20.59 -4.46
N ARG A 82 -8.31 20.39 -3.56
CA ARG A 82 -6.96 20.92 -3.70
C ARG A 82 -5.85 19.90 -3.94
N ALA A 83 -5.93 18.72 -3.30
CA ALA A 83 -4.88 17.73 -3.36
C ALA A 83 -4.64 17.24 -4.78
N LYS A 84 -3.38 17.08 -5.17
CA LYS A 84 -3.00 16.29 -6.34
C LYS A 84 -2.85 14.83 -5.95
N VAL A 85 -3.24 13.93 -6.85
CA VAL A 85 -3.14 12.49 -6.66
C VAL A 85 -1.96 11.96 -7.46
N TYR A 86 -0.93 11.52 -6.79
CA TYR A 86 0.25 10.91 -7.41
C TYR A 86 0.00 9.42 -7.60
N MET A 87 0.07 8.96 -8.84
CA MET A 87 -0.19 7.58 -9.21
C MET A 87 0.73 7.13 -10.34
N GLN A 88 1.01 5.83 -10.42
CA GLN A 88 1.84 5.27 -11.47
C GLN A 88 1.11 5.36 -12.83
N LYS A 89 1.82 5.66 -13.91
CA LYS A 89 1.22 5.87 -15.26
C LYS A 89 0.43 4.68 -15.80
N ALA A 90 0.71 3.45 -15.35
CA ALA A 90 0.03 2.24 -15.79
C ALA A 90 -1.28 1.95 -15.04
N VAL A 91 -1.72 2.80 -14.09
CA VAL A 91 -2.95 2.57 -13.30
C VAL A 91 -4.22 2.37 -14.14
N TRP A 92 -4.25 2.87 -15.38
CA TRP A 92 -5.37 2.73 -16.30
C TRP A 92 -5.41 1.39 -17.05
N GLY A 93 -4.53 0.44 -16.71
CA GLY A 93 -4.59 -0.92 -17.22
C GLY A 93 -5.89 -1.65 -16.79
N GLN A 94 -6.15 -2.79 -17.40
CA GLN A 94 -7.32 -3.59 -17.09
C GLN A 94 -6.93 -4.75 -16.16
N TYR A 95 -7.14 -4.57 -14.85
CA TYR A 95 -6.71 -5.50 -13.82
C TYR A 95 -7.88 -6.35 -13.34
N TYR A 96 -7.63 -7.65 -13.21
CA TYR A 96 -8.65 -8.65 -12.87
C TYR A 96 -8.14 -9.63 -11.81
N VAL A 97 -9.06 -10.13 -10.99
CA VAL A 97 -8.86 -11.39 -10.29
C VAL A 97 -9.49 -12.51 -11.12
N VAL A 98 -8.70 -13.56 -11.41
CA VAL A 98 -9.16 -14.71 -12.18
C VAL A 98 -8.88 -15.98 -11.39
N THR A 99 -9.95 -16.70 -11.06
CA THR A 99 -9.93 -18.03 -10.44
C THR A 99 -10.80 -18.98 -11.27
N PRO A 100 -10.79 -20.30 -11.01
CA PRO A 100 -11.66 -21.23 -11.74
C PRO A 100 -13.16 -20.87 -11.70
N SER A 101 -13.60 -20.14 -10.66
CA SER A 101 -15.03 -19.79 -10.43
C SER A 101 -15.34 -18.31 -10.63
N LYS A 102 -14.33 -17.44 -10.83
CA LYS A 102 -14.54 -15.98 -10.86
C LYS A 102 -13.57 -15.32 -11.83
N CYS A 103 -14.10 -14.41 -12.65
CA CYS A 103 -13.32 -13.42 -13.38
C CYS A 103 -13.96 -12.06 -13.09
N ALA A 104 -13.28 -11.20 -12.32
CA ALA A 104 -13.82 -9.92 -11.90
C ALA A 104 -12.80 -8.81 -12.08
N TYR A 105 -13.25 -7.69 -12.62
CA TYR A 105 -12.47 -6.47 -12.70
C TYR A 105 -12.21 -5.90 -11.29
N ILE A 106 -10.98 -5.54 -11.04
CA ILE A 106 -10.51 -4.98 -9.76
C ILE A 106 -9.69 -3.70 -9.94
N GLY A 107 -9.66 -3.16 -11.15
CA GLY A 107 -8.93 -1.92 -11.46
C GLY A 107 -9.70 -0.65 -11.09
N MET A 108 -9.16 0.49 -11.52
CA MET A 108 -9.75 1.81 -11.29
C MET A 108 -11.08 1.99 -12.03
N ASP A 109 -12.05 2.65 -11.39
CA ASP A 109 -13.30 3.01 -12.03
C ASP A 109 -13.07 4.06 -13.14
N ALA A 110 -13.72 3.87 -14.29
CA ALA A 110 -13.64 4.77 -15.43
C ALA A 110 -14.14 6.20 -15.11
N VAL A 111 -15.01 6.37 -14.12
CA VAL A 111 -15.51 7.68 -13.65
C VAL A 111 -14.37 8.60 -13.22
N LEU A 112 -13.27 8.03 -12.72
CA LEU A 112 -12.09 8.78 -12.27
C LEU A 112 -11.41 9.58 -13.38
N LYS A 113 -11.62 9.21 -14.65
CA LYS A 113 -11.13 9.99 -15.81
C LYS A 113 -11.69 11.42 -15.86
N ASN A 114 -12.83 11.67 -15.20
CA ASN A 114 -13.39 13.02 -15.09
C ASN A 114 -12.55 13.96 -14.19
N TYR A 115 -11.54 13.44 -13.51
CA TYR A 115 -10.66 14.17 -12.59
C TYR A 115 -9.20 14.18 -13.04
N GLU A 116 -8.93 13.99 -14.34
CA GLU A 116 -7.55 13.87 -14.89
C GLU A 116 -6.67 15.09 -14.56
N ASP A 117 -7.25 16.28 -14.43
CA ASP A 117 -6.56 17.50 -14.01
C ASP A 117 -5.99 17.44 -12.58
N ARG A 118 -6.48 16.50 -11.76
CA ARG A 118 -6.01 16.27 -10.38
C ARG A 118 -4.88 15.24 -10.32
N PHE A 119 -4.61 14.50 -11.38
CA PHE A 119 -3.67 13.38 -11.38
C PHE A 119 -2.27 13.81 -11.83
N VAL A 120 -1.27 13.30 -11.10
CA VAL A 120 0.15 13.40 -11.45
C VAL A 120 0.66 11.99 -11.69
N LEU A 121 0.99 11.70 -12.96
CA LEU A 121 1.46 10.37 -13.35
C LEU A 121 2.95 10.23 -13.08
N CYS A 122 3.32 9.23 -12.26
CA CYS A 122 4.69 8.93 -11.88
C CYS A 122 5.27 7.78 -12.71
N ASP A 123 6.60 7.77 -12.85
CA ASP A 123 7.35 6.69 -13.50
C ASP A 123 8.80 6.66 -12.99
N GLY A 124 9.30 5.49 -12.59
CA GLY A 124 10.64 5.33 -12.04
C GLY A 124 10.83 6.03 -10.70
N VAL A 125 12.03 6.56 -10.47
CA VAL A 125 12.38 7.28 -9.24
C VAL A 125 12.18 8.78 -9.46
N GLN A 126 11.38 9.41 -8.62
CA GLN A 126 11.07 10.84 -8.68
C GLN A 126 11.14 11.45 -7.28
N LYS A 127 12.05 12.38 -7.10
CA LYS A 127 12.06 13.23 -5.90
C LYS A 127 11.05 14.37 -6.12
N LEU A 128 9.94 14.33 -5.35
CA LEU A 128 8.89 15.35 -5.44
C LEU A 128 9.33 16.63 -4.74
N ASP A 129 9.96 16.50 -3.58
CA ASP A 129 10.56 17.59 -2.81
C ASP A 129 11.62 17.06 -1.80
N GLU A 130 11.87 17.79 -0.72
CA GLU A 130 12.87 17.43 0.28
C GLU A 130 12.42 16.26 1.18
N GLU A 131 11.10 16.08 1.35
CA GLU A 131 10.52 15.04 2.21
C GLU A 131 10.07 13.82 1.41
N LEU A 132 9.64 13.99 0.15
CA LEU A 132 8.93 12.98 -0.60
C LEU A 132 9.71 12.46 -1.81
N THR A 133 9.89 11.15 -1.86
CA THR A 133 10.44 10.46 -3.04
C THR A 133 9.55 9.28 -3.40
N VAL A 134 9.11 9.25 -4.65
CA VAL A 134 8.35 8.13 -5.25
C VAL A 134 9.31 7.24 -6.00
N PHE A 135 9.09 5.93 -5.96
CA PHE A 135 9.76 5.01 -6.86
C PHE A 135 8.81 3.90 -7.32
N SER A 136 9.07 3.36 -8.50
CA SER A 136 8.29 2.30 -9.13
C SER A 136 9.20 1.42 -9.99
N ALA A 137 8.62 0.45 -10.69
CA ALA A 137 9.38 -0.48 -11.54
C ALA A 137 10.44 -1.28 -10.75
N VAL A 138 10.06 -1.73 -9.55
CA VAL A 138 10.90 -2.52 -8.65
C VAL A 138 11.44 -3.74 -9.38
N PRO A 139 12.77 -3.87 -9.52
CA PRO A 139 13.38 -5.02 -10.18
C PRO A 139 13.40 -6.26 -9.27
N GLY A 140 13.63 -7.40 -9.88
CA GLY A 140 13.73 -8.65 -9.13
C GLY A 140 12.38 -9.31 -8.88
N ARG A 141 12.43 -10.53 -8.39
CA ARG A 141 11.28 -11.36 -8.01
C ARG A 141 11.70 -12.36 -6.93
N GLU A 142 12.63 -11.93 -6.05
CA GLU A 142 13.08 -12.75 -4.94
C GLU A 142 11.92 -12.99 -3.99
N LEU A 143 11.71 -14.26 -3.58
CA LEU A 143 10.62 -14.66 -2.70
C LEU A 143 9.24 -14.20 -3.18
N TRP A 144 8.99 -14.36 -4.48
CA TRP A 144 7.74 -13.99 -5.13
C TRP A 144 6.54 -14.73 -4.51
N SER A 145 5.51 -13.98 -4.12
CA SER A 145 4.29 -14.56 -3.55
C SER A 145 3.42 -15.23 -4.62
N GLY A 146 3.02 -16.48 -4.38
CA GLY A 146 2.04 -17.21 -5.17
C GLY A 146 0.61 -16.63 -5.01
N ALA A 147 0.35 -15.82 -3.98
CA ALA A 147 -0.91 -15.08 -3.84
C ALA A 147 -1.19 -14.19 -5.05
N ASN A 148 -0.16 -13.75 -5.75
CA ASN A 148 -0.24 -13.01 -7.01
C ASN A 148 -0.80 -13.85 -8.19
N ASP A 149 -0.83 -15.17 -8.10
CA ASP A 149 -1.17 -16.04 -9.24
C ASP A 149 -2.61 -15.90 -9.74
N THR A 150 -3.50 -15.31 -8.95
CA THR A 150 -4.87 -15.02 -9.38
C THR A 150 -5.04 -13.62 -9.99
N LEU A 151 -4.02 -12.77 -9.91
CA LEU A 151 -4.05 -11.39 -10.40
C LEU A 151 -3.59 -11.34 -11.85
N ARG A 152 -4.38 -10.69 -12.69
CA ARG A 152 -4.22 -10.69 -14.14
C ARG A 152 -4.35 -9.28 -14.71
N GLU A 153 -3.59 -8.99 -15.75
CA GLU A 153 -3.81 -7.83 -16.60
C GLU A 153 -4.46 -8.32 -17.92
N LYS A 154 -5.59 -7.73 -18.32
CA LYS A 154 -6.19 -8.06 -19.60
C LYS A 154 -5.47 -7.31 -20.73
N ILE A 155 -4.94 -8.06 -21.70
CA ILE A 155 -4.26 -7.54 -22.89
C ILE A 155 -4.93 -8.17 -24.12
N GLY A 156 -5.71 -7.37 -24.85
CA GLY A 156 -6.58 -7.91 -25.91
C GLY A 156 -7.61 -8.88 -25.33
N GLU A 157 -7.61 -10.12 -25.80
CA GLU A 157 -8.50 -11.18 -25.29
C GLU A 157 -7.86 -12.08 -24.23
N ASP A 158 -6.56 -11.88 -23.93
CA ASP A 158 -5.80 -12.69 -23.02
C ASP A 158 -5.75 -12.07 -21.61
N TYR A 159 -5.51 -12.93 -20.59
CA TYR A 159 -5.34 -12.56 -19.19
C TYR A 159 -4.00 -13.08 -18.65
N PRO A 160 -2.85 -12.57 -19.13
CA PRO A 160 -1.56 -12.91 -18.58
C PRO A 160 -1.47 -12.53 -17.09
N ARG A 161 -0.49 -13.11 -16.37
CA ARG A 161 -0.18 -12.69 -15.01
C ARG A 161 0.12 -11.20 -14.97
N ASP A 162 -0.39 -10.51 -13.96
CA ASP A 162 -0.07 -9.11 -13.74
C ASP A 162 1.44 -8.98 -13.44
N ALA A 163 2.06 -8.03 -14.10
CA ALA A 163 3.46 -7.68 -13.88
C ALA A 163 3.62 -6.54 -12.84
N PHE A 164 2.49 -6.06 -12.29
CA PHE A 164 2.41 -4.96 -11.30
C PHE A 164 3.13 -3.68 -11.74
N ARG A 165 3.06 -3.36 -13.03
CA ARG A 165 3.62 -2.11 -13.56
C ARG A 165 2.93 -0.87 -13.03
N HIS A 166 1.74 -1.03 -12.44
CA HIS A 166 0.94 0.01 -11.80
C HIS A 166 1.28 0.21 -10.32
N GLU A 167 2.22 -0.56 -9.75
CA GLU A 167 2.66 -0.42 -8.36
C GLU A 167 3.75 0.64 -8.26
N GLN A 168 3.64 1.46 -7.23
CA GLN A 168 4.64 2.44 -6.81
C GLN A 168 4.65 2.59 -5.29
N ASP A 169 5.77 3.01 -4.76
CA ASP A 169 6.03 3.14 -3.34
C ASP A 169 6.47 4.56 -3.00
N LEU A 170 6.24 4.98 -1.74
CA LEU A 170 6.55 6.31 -1.25
C LEU A 170 7.56 6.25 -0.10
N LEU A 171 8.63 7.03 -0.21
CA LEU A 171 9.53 7.33 0.88
C LEU A 171 9.20 8.72 1.43
N VAL A 172 8.95 8.79 2.74
CA VAL A 172 8.71 10.04 3.45
C VAL A 172 9.84 10.26 4.44
N THR A 173 10.55 11.37 4.30
CA THR A 173 11.71 11.72 5.14
C THR A 173 11.43 12.99 5.93
N GLU A 174 11.51 12.91 7.24
CA GLU A 174 11.35 14.04 8.14
C GLU A 174 12.36 13.96 9.28
N ASN A 175 13.02 15.06 9.61
CA ASN A 175 13.96 15.17 10.72
C ASN A 175 15.03 14.07 10.75
N GLY A 176 15.52 13.66 9.54
CA GLY A 176 16.54 12.63 9.39
C GLY A 176 16.04 11.17 9.49
N LYS A 177 14.74 10.99 9.76
CA LYS A 177 14.07 9.69 9.74
C LYS A 177 13.34 9.47 8.42
N THR A 178 13.33 8.25 7.90
CA THR A 178 12.63 7.90 6.67
C THR A 178 11.71 6.71 6.91
N ALA A 179 10.45 6.84 6.52
CA ALA A 179 9.52 5.73 6.44
C ALA A 179 9.25 5.36 4.98
N LEU A 180 9.17 4.06 4.70
CA LEU A 180 8.70 3.48 3.45
C LEU A 180 7.21 3.14 3.60
N PHE A 181 6.41 3.62 2.66
CA PHE A 181 5.01 3.26 2.51
C PHE A 181 4.83 2.49 1.21
N ALA A 182 4.35 1.25 1.31
CA ALA A 182 3.95 0.40 0.20
C ALA A 182 2.51 -0.07 0.43
N GLY A 183 1.76 -0.30 -0.65
CA GLY A 183 0.41 -0.83 -0.55
C GLY A 183 0.42 -2.31 -0.18
N CYS A 184 0.08 -3.17 -1.15
CA CYS A 184 0.14 -4.62 -0.98
C CYS A 184 1.54 -5.22 -1.13
N ALA A 185 2.51 -4.48 -1.62
CA ALA A 185 3.84 -4.98 -1.95
C ALA A 185 3.81 -6.19 -2.91
N HIS A 186 3.05 -6.10 -4.01
CA HIS A 186 2.95 -7.19 -5.00
C HIS A 186 4.28 -7.54 -5.64
N CYS A 187 5.19 -6.56 -5.83
CA CYS A 187 6.55 -6.80 -6.29
C CYS A 187 7.41 -7.56 -5.26
N GLY A 188 6.87 -7.82 -4.06
CA GLY A 188 7.52 -8.49 -2.95
C GLY A 188 8.27 -7.51 -2.05
N ILE A 189 7.94 -7.54 -0.74
CA ILE A 189 8.51 -6.60 0.24
C ILE A 189 10.05 -6.60 0.26
N VAL A 190 10.69 -7.76 0.03
CA VAL A 190 12.15 -7.88 -0.02
C VAL A 190 12.73 -7.09 -1.20
N ASN A 191 12.07 -7.13 -2.37
CA ASN A 191 12.52 -6.42 -3.57
C ASN A 191 12.26 -4.90 -3.44
N ILE A 192 11.13 -4.53 -2.85
CA ILE A 192 10.77 -3.12 -2.59
C ILE A 192 11.77 -2.50 -1.61
N LEU A 193 12.10 -3.20 -0.51
CA LEU A 193 13.11 -2.74 0.45
C LEU A 193 14.46 -2.52 -0.20
N LYS A 194 14.91 -3.47 -1.02
CA LYS A 194 16.17 -3.32 -1.76
C LYS A 194 16.15 -2.08 -2.66
N SER A 195 15.04 -1.85 -3.37
CA SER A 195 14.90 -0.65 -4.20
C SER A 195 14.88 0.63 -3.37
N ALA A 196 14.22 0.62 -2.21
CA ALA A 196 14.23 1.74 -1.27
C ALA A 196 15.64 2.03 -0.75
N GLU A 197 16.42 1.00 -0.40
CA GLU A 197 17.81 1.13 0.01
C GLU A 197 18.71 1.69 -1.11
N ASP A 198 18.51 1.24 -2.35
CA ASP A 198 19.24 1.76 -3.51
C ASP A 198 18.95 3.26 -3.74
N VAL A 199 17.71 3.71 -3.52
CA VAL A 199 17.31 5.12 -3.62
C VAL A 199 17.85 5.96 -2.47
N LEU A 200 17.81 5.45 -1.23
CA LEU A 200 18.19 6.18 -0.03
C LEU A 200 19.70 6.13 0.27
N GLY A 201 20.40 5.10 -0.23
CA GLY A 201 21.76 4.75 0.21
C GLY A 201 21.82 4.13 1.62
N ARG A 202 20.67 3.84 2.23
CA ARG A 202 20.53 3.21 3.56
C ARG A 202 19.17 2.54 3.70
N ALA A 203 19.00 1.70 4.72
CA ALA A 203 17.67 1.18 5.06
C ALA A 203 16.74 2.30 5.57
N PRO A 204 15.42 2.23 5.30
CA PRO A 204 14.44 3.09 5.95
C PRO A 204 14.37 2.79 7.46
N ASP A 205 13.94 3.76 8.26
CA ASP A 205 13.78 3.59 9.72
C ASP A 205 12.52 2.80 10.04
N ALA A 206 11.45 2.97 9.26
CA ALA A 206 10.19 2.26 9.42
C ALA A 206 9.61 1.85 8.06
N VAL A 207 8.76 0.81 8.06
CA VAL A 207 8.02 0.31 6.89
C VAL A 207 6.56 0.14 7.26
N PHE A 208 5.66 0.67 6.43
CA PHE A 208 4.21 0.47 6.50
C PHE A 208 3.76 -0.18 5.20
N ALA A 209 3.34 -1.45 5.23
CA ALA A 209 2.98 -2.20 4.03
C ALA A 209 2.15 -3.46 4.32
N GLY A 210 1.30 -3.86 3.39
CA GLY A 210 0.91 -5.26 3.25
C GLY A 210 2.05 -6.06 2.62
N PHE A 211 2.21 -7.34 2.97
CA PHE A 211 3.29 -8.18 2.42
C PHE A 211 2.80 -9.21 1.40
N HIS A 212 1.51 -9.15 1.06
CA HIS A 212 0.83 -10.01 0.09
C HIS A 212 1.14 -11.51 0.25
N LEU A 213 1.07 -12.01 1.48
CA LEU A 213 1.33 -13.41 1.84
C LEU A 213 0.04 -14.23 2.06
N TYR A 214 -1.11 -13.63 1.71
CA TYR A 214 -2.43 -14.26 1.76
C TYR A 214 -3.22 -13.92 0.51
N ASN A 215 -3.81 -14.92 -0.12
CA ASN A 215 -4.71 -14.75 -1.26
C ASN A 215 -6.18 -14.77 -0.77
N PRO A 216 -6.88 -13.61 -0.71
CA PRO A 216 -8.25 -13.54 -0.21
C PRO A 216 -9.26 -14.25 -1.14
N SER A 217 -8.97 -14.33 -2.44
CA SER A 217 -9.86 -15.00 -3.41
C SER A 217 -9.87 -16.51 -3.30
N LEU A 218 -8.80 -17.09 -2.78
CA LEU A 218 -8.66 -18.53 -2.53
C LEU A 218 -8.75 -18.89 -1.04
N GLY A 219 -8.73 -17.90 -0.14
CA GLY A 219 -8.68 -18.11 1.31
C GLY A 219 -7.41 -18.85 1.74
N LYS A 220 -6.27 -18.57 1.10
CA LYS A 220 -5.04 -19.36 1.26
C LYS A 220 -3.85 -18.50 1.61
N SER A 221 -3.16 -18.87 2.69
CA SER A 221 -1.85 -18.30 3.05
C SER A 221 -0.74 -18.91 2.19
N GLU A 222 0.36 -18.18 2.05
CA GLU A 222 1.58 -18.68 1.45
C GLU A 222 2.17 -19.85 2.26
N PRO A 223 2.93 -20.77 1.62
CA PRO A 223 3.63 -21.83 2.32
C PRO A 223 4.56 -21.30 3.42
N ASP A 224 4.64 -22.04 4.51
CA ASP A 224 5.46 -21.71 5.68
C ASP A 224 6.91 -21.43 5.31
N GLU A 225 7.48 -22.17 4.36
CA GLU A 225 8.86 -22.02 3.90
C GLU A 225 9.10 -20.67 3.24
N LEU A 226 8.11 -20.17 2.46
CA LEU A 226 8.20 -18.83 1.84
C LEU A 226 8.12 -17.74 2.90
N VAL A 227 7.14 -17.83 3.81
CA VAL A 227 6.98 -16.87 4.91
C VAL A 227 8.22 -16.81 5.79
N ASP A 228 8.81 -17.99 6.08
CA ASP A 228 10.05 -18.08 6.85
C ASP A 228 11.24 -17.43 6.14
N ALA A 229 11.36 -17.67 4.82
CA ALA A 229 12.43 -17.07 4.04
C ALA A 229 12.30 -15.54 3.96
N VAL A 230 11.06 -15.02 3.80
CA VAL A 230 10.79 -13.57 3.91
C VAL A 230 11.20 -13.05 5.28
N GLY A 231 10.77 -13.72 6.37
CA GLY A 231 11.12 -13.35 7.73
C GLY A 231 12.62 -13.32 8.00
N GLU A 232 13.39 -14.27 7.44
CA GLU A 232 14.86 -14.26 7.57
C GLU A 232 15.52 -13.08 6.83
N LYS A 233 15.01 -12.70 5.66
CA LYS A 233 15.48 -11.50 4.95
C LYS A 233 15.22 -10.23 5.77
N LEU A 234 13.98 -10.03 6.24
CA LEU A 234 13.59 -8.89 7.04
C LEU A 234 14.31 -8.84 8.40
N ARG A 235 14.66 -10.00 8.98
CA ARG A 235 15.46 -10.07 10.19
C ARG A 235 16.89 -9.61 9.98
N GLY A 236 17.43 -9.88 8.80
CA GLY A 236 18.82 -9.56 8.42
C GLY A 236 19.07 -8.10 8.04
N ASP A 237 18.02 -7.33 7.73
CA ASP A 237 18.16 -5.92 7.36
C ASP A 237 18.25 -4.97 8.57
N LYS A 238 18.38 -3.67 8.30
CA LYS A 238 18.58 -2.62 9.32
C LYS A 238 17.33 -1.78 9.61
N VAL A 239 16.17 -2.15 9.08
CA VAL A 239 14.90 -1.48 9.37
C VAL A 239 14.57 -1.65 10.86
N ALA A 240 14.26 -0.55 11.54
CA ALA A 240 13.98 -0.62 12.98
C ALA A 240 12.59 -1.19 13.25
N HIS A 241 11.59 -0.80 12.47
CA HIS A 241 10.20 -1.20 12.69
C HIS A 241 9.48 -1.49 11.39
N TYR A 242 8.72 -2.59 11.38
CA TYR A 242 7.77 -2.97 10.36
C TYR A 242 6.36 -2.89 10.93
N PHE A 243 5.45 -2.28 10.18
CA PHE A 243 4.02 -2.28 10.47
C PHE A 243 3.30 -2.90 9.27
N THR A 244 2.57 -3.98 9.52
CA THR A 244 1.92 -4.74 8.46
C THR A 244 0.51 -5.19 8.86
N GLY A 245 -0.28 -5.57 7.87
CA GLY A 245 -1.65 -6.04 8.01
C GLY A 245 -2.22 -6.39 6.64
N HIS A 246 -3.51 -6.17 6.44
CA HIS A 246 -4.22 -6.26 5.18
C HIS A 246 -3.97 -7.60 4.46
N CYS A 247 -3.26 -7.59 3.33
CA CYS A 247 -2.95 -8.76 2.51
C CYS A 247 -1.80 -9.65 3.05
N THR A 248 -1.19 -9.30 4.18
CA THR A 248 -0.20 -10.16 4.86
C THR A 248 -0.85 -11.45 5.36
N GLY A 249 -2.08 -11.35 5.88
CA GLY A 249 -2.80 -12.48 6.45
C GLY A 249 -2.32 -12.84 7.86
N LYS A 250 -3.25 -13.36 8.68
CA LYS A 250 -3.02 -13.62 10.11
C LYS A 250 -1.97 -14.69 10.38
N GLU A 251 -1.97 -15.76 9.59
CA GLU A 251 -1.04 -16.89 9.76
C GLU A 251 0.39 -16.47 9.44
N ALA A 252 0.58 -15.79 8.29
CA ALA A 252 1.88 -15.25 7.89
C ALA A 252 2.36 -14.19 8.91
N TYR A 253 1.48 -13.30 9.36
CA TYR A 253 1.82 -12.33 10.42
C TYR A 253 2.35 -13.01 11.68
N ALA A 254 1.62 -14.00 12.21
CA ALA A 254 2.02 -14.70 13.43
C ALA A 254 3.41 -15.36 13.27
N ARG A 255 3.67 -15.94 12.11
CA ARG A 255 4.95 -16.59 11.80
C ARG A 255 6.10 -15.58 11.68
N LEU A 256 5.85 -14.45 10.99
CA LEU A 256 6.81 -13.35 10.89
C LEU A 256 7.07 -12.71 12.26
N LYS A 257 6.05 -12.52 13.09
CA LYS A 257 6.17 -11.99 14.47
C LYS A 257 7.08 -12.85 15.34
N ALA A 258 6.97 -14.17 15.21
CA ALA A 258 7.87 -15.08 15.93
C ALA A 258 9.35 -14.90 15.54
N LYS A 259 9.65 -14.47 14.31
CA LYS A 259 11.01 -14.23 13.83
C LYS A 259 11.54 -12.81 14.10
N LEU A 260 10.68 -11.82 13.94
CA LEU A 260 11.04 -10.40 13.99
C LEU A 260 10.85 -9.79 15.39
N GLY A 261 10.10 -10.45 16.27
CA GLY A 261 9.85 -9.97 17.63
C GLY A 261 9.21 -8.57 17.64
N GLU A 262 9.74 -7.69 18.47
CA GLU A 262 9.22 -6.33 18.63
C GLU A 262 9.43 -5.42 17.40
N ARG A 263 10.26 -5.84 16.44
CA ARG A 263 10.42 -5.12 15.16
C ARG A 263 9.18 -5.18 14.26
N LEU A 264 8.27 -6.14 14.47
CA LEU A 264 7.03 -6.26 13.69
C LEU A 264 5.82 -5.88 14.54
N GLY A 265 5.02 -4.92 14.09
CA GLY A 265 3.75 -4.52 14.64
C GLY A 265 2.60 -4.73 13.66
N GLU A 266 1.37 -4.84 14.18
CA GLU A 266 0.14 -4.73 13.38
C GLU A 266 -0.21 -3.25 13.16
N MET A 267 -0.95 -2.97 12.09
CA MET A 267 -1.47 -1.64 11.79
C MET A 267 -3.00 -1.64 11.57
N PRO A 268 -3.81 -2.06 12.58
CA PRO A 268 -5.27 -2.08 12.45
C PRO A 268 -5.82 -0.67 12.26
N ALA A 269 -6.98 -0.55 11.60
CA ALA A 269 -7.69 0.73 11.48
C ALA A 269 -7.92 1.35 12.86
N GLY A 270 -7.69 2.66 12.99
CA GLY A 270 -7.77 3.38 14.24
C GLY A 270 -6.46 3.44 15.05
N SER A 271 -5.40 2.73 14.64
CA SER A 271 -4.07 2.88 15.22
C SER A 271 -3.36 4.14 14.71
N ASP A 272 -2.44 4.66 15.53
CA ASP A 272 -1.56 5.76 15.18
C ASP A 272 -0.12 5.48 15.63
N PHE A 273 0.84 6.02 14.84
CA PHE A 273 2.26 5.80 15.02
C PHE A 273 3.03 7.11 14.89
N THR A 274 4.19 7.17 15.54
CA THR A 274 5.18 8.25 15.38
C THR A 274 6.52 7.65 14.95
N VAL A 275 7.10 8.16 13.85
CA VAL A 275 8.40 7.76 13.32
C VAL A 275 9.42 8.86 13.53
#